data_58b9b6e384d1dd51e4d4e86822230ee1
#
_entry.id   58b9b6e384d1dd51e4d4e86822230ee1
#
_cell.length_a   1.000
_cell.length_b   1.000
_cell.length_c   1.000
_cell.angle_alpha   90.00
_cell.angle_beta   90.00
_cell.angle_gamma   90.00
#
_symmetry.space_group_name_H-M   'P 1'
#
loop_
_entity.id
_entity.type
_entity.pdbx_description
1 polymer ?
#
loop_
_entity_poly.entity_id
_entity_poly.type
_entity_poly.pdbx_seq_one_letter_code
_entity_poly.pdbx_strand_id
1 'polypeptide(L)'
;MTASTERMATVGNSSQLPIVLVHGIWNRAEIFTTLKTYLEASNHIVYALSMTPNNGDALLESLSHQLAAFIDSKLAPQQQFNLLGFSMGGLVCRYYVQRLGGLSRIKKLVTVSTPHQGTFLALGSDRPGIRQMCPNSDFIKALNQDADCLKQLQFFSFWTPFDLLILPPWSSLIRSGQTQRLLIPSHNRMIKDRQALSAIAQALA
;
A
#
# COMPACT_ATOMS: atom_id res chain seq x y z
N MET A 1 -29.15 33.35 38.22
CA MET A 1 -28.69 33.45 36.81
C MET A 1 -27.33 32.75 36.71
N THR A 2 -27.35 31.51 36.39
CA THR A 2 -26.14 30.67 36.27
C THR A 2 -25.81 30.47 34.82
N ALA A 3 -24.74 31.08 34.36
CA ALA A 3 -24.23 30.91 33.00
C ALA A 3 -23.53 29.56 32.85
N SER A 4 -24.11 28.67 32.06
CA SER A 4 -23.50 27.41 31.67
C SER A 4 -22.45 27.71 30.61
N THR A 5 -21.20 27.53 30.94
CA THR A 5 -20.06 27.60 30.02
C THR A 5 -19.97 26.27 29.26
N GLU A 6 -20.50 26.21 28.08
CA GLU A 6 -20.26 25.08 27.15
C GLU A 6 -18.78 25.04 26.79
N ARG A 7 -18.08 24.00 27.25
CA ARG A 7 -16.74 23.67 26.75
C ARG A 7 -16.89 23.13 25.32
N MET A 8 -16.63 23.98 24.34
CA MET A 8 -16.33 23.50 23.00
C MET A 8 -15.08 22.64 23.06
N ALA A 9 -15.27 21.34 22.83
CA ALA A 9 -14.17 20.42 22.63
C ALA A 9 -13.43 20.88 21.36
N THR A 10 -12.22 21.38 21.52
CA THR A 10 -11.30 21.63 20.41
C THR A 10 -10.96 20.29 19.77
N VAL A 11 -11.56 20.02 18.62
CA VAL A 11 -11.13 18.95 17.71
C VAL A 11 -9.68 19.26 17.36
N GLY A 12 -8.75 18.48 17.93
CA GLY A 12 -7.33 18.59 17.65
C GLY A 12 -7.10 18.51 16.13
N ASN A 13 -6.58 19.58 15.57
CA ASN A 13 -6.21 19.68 14.17
C ASN A 13 -4.97 18.80 13.96
N SER A 14 -5.15 17.47 13.76
CA SER A 14 -4.06 16.62 13.35
C SER A 14 -3.79 16.96 11.87
N SER A 15 -2.70 17.69 11.62
CA SER A 15 -2.24 18.05 10.28
C SER A 15 -1.81 16.84 9.44
N GLN A 16 -1.93 15.63 9.97
CA GLN A 16 -1.50 14.38 9.33
C GLN A 16 -2.61 13.78 8.48
N LEU A 17 -2.28 13.48 7.23
CA LEU A 17 -3.20 12.83 6.30
C LEU A 17 -3.53 11.41 6.74
N PRO A 18 -4.78 10.94 6.56
CA PRO A 18 -5.13 9.54 6.79
C PRO A 18 -4.28 8.59 5.96
N ILE A 19 -4.07 7.39 6.49
CA ILE A 19 -3.31 6.33 5.82
C ILE A 19 -4.24 5.16 5.52
N VAL A 20 -4.24 4.68 4.27
CA VAL A 20 -4.95 3.47 3.85
C VAL A 20 -3.93 2.36 3.61
N LEU A 21 -4.13 1.19 4.25
CA LEU A 21 -3.27 0.01 4.15
C LEU A 21 -3.94 -1.08 3.32
N VAL A 22 -3.19 -1.67 2.37
CA VAL A 22 -3.67 -2.68 1.42
C VAL A 22 -2.77 -3.91 1.49
N HIS A 23 -3.34 -5.04 1.93
CA HIS A 23 -2.60 -6.28 2.19
C HIS A 23 -2.23 -7.06 0.93
N GLY A 24 -1.32 -8.04 1.10
CA GLY A 24 -0.92 -8.99 0.07
C GLY A 24 -1.85 -10.19 -0.07
N ILE A 25 -1.49 -11.12 -0.99
CA ILE A 25 -2.22 -12.37 -1.22
C ILE A 25 -2.28 -13.20 0.08
N TRP A 26 -3.38 -13.94 0.27
CA TRP A 26 -3.71 -14.77 1.44
C TRP A 26 -3.72 -14.05 2.79
N ASN A 27 -3.64 -12.72 2.78
CA ASN A 27 -3.70 -11.90 3.99
C ASN A 27 -5.07 -11.19 4.10
N ARG A 28 -5.27 -10.54 5.23
CA ARG A 28 -6.37 -9.63 5.53
C ARG A 28 -5.82 -8.41 6.26
N ALA A 29 -6.68 -7.46 6.62
CA ALA A 29 -6.29 -6.23 7.32
C ALA A 29 -5.48 -6.49 8.61
N GLU A 30 -5.71 -7.62 9.28
CA GLU A 30 -5.06 -8.01 10.54
C GLU A 30 -3.54 -8.21 10.40
N ILE A 31 -3.02 -8.43 9.17
CA ILE A 31 -1.57 -8.51 8.94
C ILE A 31 -0.85 -7.22 9.36
N PHE A 32 -1.57 -6.10 9.34
CA PHE A 32 -1.07 -4.77 9.68
C PHE A 32 -1.20 -4.39 11.15
N THR A 33 -1.67 -5.27 12.06
CA THR A 33 -1.89 -4.92 13.47
C THR A 33 -0.69 -4.18 14.06
N THR A 34 0.53 -4.71 13.91
CA THR A 34 1.75 -4.09 14.44
C THR A 34 2.04 -2.73 13.79
N LEU A 35 1.97 -2.64 12.45
CA LEU A 35 2.21 -1.39 11.72
C LEU A 35 1.14 -0.35 12.05
N LYS A 36 -0.12 -0.76 12.10
CA LYS A 36 -1.25 0.13 12.44
C LYS A 36 -1.06 0.73 13.83
N THR A 37 -0.82 -0.10 14.84
CA THR A 37 -0.56 0.36 16.21
C THR A 37 0.64 1.32 16.27
N TYR A 38 1.71 1.03 15.52
CA TYR A 38 2.90 1.88 15.46
C TYR A 38 2.60 3.28 14.88
N LEU A 39 1.81 3.33 13.79
CA LEU A 39 1.42 4.59 13.13
C LEU A 39 0.41 5.38 13.99
N GLU A 40 -0.56 4.70 14.59
CA GLU A 40 -1.56 5.31 15.48
C GLU A 40 -0.92 5.90 16.75
N ALA A 41 0.16 5.30 17.26
CA ALA A 41 0.95 5.86 18.37
C ALA A 41 1.62 7.20 17.99
N SER A 42 1.75 7.50 16.69
CA SER A 42 2.24 8.77 16.16
C SER A 42 1.09 9.68 15.69
N ASN A 43 -0.13 9.47 16.18
CA ASN A 43 -1.35 10.24 15.90
C ASN A 43 -1.84 10.17 14.43
N HIS A 44 -1.45 9.15 13.65
CA HIS A 44 -2.03 8.93 12.34
C HIS A 44 -3.42 8.27 12.44
N ILE A 45 -4.35 8.68 11.57
CA ILE A 45 -5.61 7.95 11.33
C ILE A 45 -5.31 6.85 10.32
N VAL A 46 -5.51 5.58 10.68
CA VAL A 46 -5.13 4.44 9.85
C VAL A 46 -6.32 3.53 9.56
N TYR A 47 -6.61 3.36 8.28
CA TYR A 47 -7.61 2.42 7.77
C TYR A 47 -6.90 1.24 7.11
N ALA A 48 -7.39 0.02 7.32
CA ALA A 48 -6.86 -1.17 6.67
C ALA A 48 -8.00 -1.92 5.96
N LEU A 49 -7.83 -2.17 4.66
CA LEU A 49 -8.79 -2.88 3.83
C LEU A 49 -8.58 -4.39 3.93
N SER A 50 -9.65 -5.17 4.00
CA SER A 50 -9.65 -6.61 3.71
C SER A 50 -10.27 -6.87 2.35
N MET A 51 -9.45 -7.19 1.34
CA MET A 51 -9.90 -7.52 -0.01
C MET A 51 -10.42 -8.96 -0.08
N THR A 52 -11.45 -9.21 -0.90
CA THR A 52 -12.09 -10.53 -1.05
C THR A 52 -12.47 -10.79 -2.52
N PRO A 53 -12.14 -11.99 -3.07
CA PRO A 53 -11.26 -13.02 -2.52
C PRO A 53 -9.80 -12.57 -2.48
N ASN A 54 -9.04 -13.06 -1.50
CA ASN A 54 -7.64 -12.68 -1.29
C ASN A 54 -6.63 -13.76 -1.71
N ASN A 55 -7.10 -14.79 -2.38
CA ASN A 55 -6.34 -16.01 -2.71
C ASN A 55 -5.83 -16.07 -4.15
N GLY A 56 -6.00 -14.98 -4.91
CA GLY A 56 -5.59 -14.87 -6.30
C GLY A 56 -6.65 -15.27 -7.33
N ASP A 57 -7.86 -15.64 -6.93
CA ASP A 57 -8.96 -15.91 -7.86
C ASP A 57 -9.50 -14.62 -8.51
N ALA A 58 -9.46 -13.50 -7.78
CA ALA A 58 -9.83 -12.20 -8.35
C ALA A 58 -8.66 -11.58 -9.13
N LEU A 59 -8.98 -10.91 -10.23
CA LEU A 59 -8.06 -10.03 -10.94
C LEU A 59 -7.67 -8.83 -10.05
N LEU A 60 -6.45 -8.33 -10.21
CA LEU A 60 -5.94 -7.20 -9.43
C LEU A 60 -6.71 -5.91 -9.70
N GLU A 61 -7.26 -5.75 -10.91
CA GLU A 61 -8.19 -4.66 -11.26
C GLU A 61 -9.44 -4.69 -10.39
N SER A 62 -10.04 -5.88 -10.22
CA SER A 62 -11.23 -6.04 -9.38
C SER A 62 -10.94 -5.71 -7.91
N LEU A 63 -9.76 -6.11 -7.41
CA LEU A 63 -9.30 -5.75 -6.06
C LEU A 63 -9.04 -4.24 -5.94
N SER A 64 -8.58 -3.59 -7.00
CA SER A 64 -8.39 -2.14 -7.05
C SER A 64 -9.71 -1.37 -7.03
N HIS A 65 -10.77 -1.91 -7.64
CA HIS A 65 -12.11 -1.34 -7.50
C HIS A 65 -12.67 -1.50 -6.07
N GLN A 66 -12.36 -2.62 -5.38
CA GLN A 66 -12.68 -2.74 -3.94
C GLN A 66 -11.94 -1.68 -3.11
N LEU A 67 -10.67 -1.42 -3.43
CA LEU A 67 -9.90 -0.35 -2.78
C LEU A 67 -10.55 1.02 -3.03
N ALA A 68 -10.95 1.34 -4.26
CA ALA A 68 -11.64 2.59 -4.58
C ALA A 68 -12.93 2.76 -3.76
N ALA A 69 -13.79 1.74 -3.75
CA ALA A 69 -15.04 1.76 -2.99
C ALA A 69 -14.78 1.90 -1.47
N PHE A 70 -13.75 1.23 -0.95
CA PHE A 70 -13.36 1.35 0.45
C PHE A 70 -12.90 2.78 0.80
N ILE A 71 -12.06 3.39 -0.04
CA ILE A 71 -11.60 4.77 0.12
C ILE A 71 -12.80 5.72 0.16
N ASP A 72 -13.74 5.59 -0.77
CA ASP A 72 -14.92 6.45 -0.84
C ASP A 72 -15.87 6.25 0.35
N SER A 73 -15.85 5.08 0.99
CA SER A 73 -16.60 4.83 2.22
C SER A 73 -15.98 5.44 3.48
N LYS A 74 -14.69 5.79 3.45
CA LYS A 74 -13.91 6.25 4.61
C LYS A 74 -13.51 7.71 4.55
N LEU A 75 -13.34 8.24 3.36
CA LEU A 75 -12.77 9.57 3.11
C LEU A 75 -13.70 10.41 2.26
N ALA A 76 -13.77 11.71 2.53
CA ALA A 76 -14.54 12.65 1.70
C ALA A 76 -14.00 12.68 0.25
N PRO A 77 -14.83 13.00 -0.75
CA PRO A 77 -14.48 12.90 -2.18
C PRO A 77 -13.16 13.56 -2.60
N GLN A 78 -12.83 14.71 -2.01
CA GLN A 78 -11.61 15.48 -2.32
C GLN A 78 -10.53 15.37 -1.23
N GLN A 79 -10.78 14.55 -0.21
CA GLN A 79 -9.83 14.40 0.89
C GLN A 79 -8.55 13.72 0.41
N GLN A 80 -7.41 14.36 0.65
CA GLN A 80 -6.10 13.77 0.41
C GLN A 80 -5.77 12.74 1.48
N PHE A 81 -4.97 11.73 1.11
CA PHE A 81 -4.53 10.67 2.01
C PHE A 81 -3.21 10.06 1.55
N ASN A 82 -2.61 9.26 2.40
CA ASN A 82 -1.44 8.44 2.09
C ASN A 82 -1.87 6.99 1.87
N LEU A 83 -1.23 6.30 0.93
CA LEU A 83 -1.57 4.92 0.56
C LEU A 83 -0.36 4.02 0.75
N LEU A 84 -0.54 2.89 1.44
CA LEU A 84 0.49 1.87 1.59
C LEU A 84 0.00 0.51 1.11
N GLY A 85 0.75 -0.10 0.19
CA GLY A 85 0.51 -1.45 -0.30
C GLY A 85 1.63 -2.41 0.08
N PHE A 86 1.27 -3.57 0.66
CA PHE A 86 2.18 -4.65 0.97
C PHE A 86 2.06 -5.76 -0.06
N SER A 87 3.20 -6.22 -0.62
CA SER A 87 3.24 -7.35 -1.56
C SER A 87 2.31 -7.11 -2.77
N MET A 88 1.42 -8.05 -3.10
CA MET A 88 0.35 -7.88 -4.10
C MET A 88 -0.42 -6.56 -3.92
N GLY A 89 -0.66 -6.14 -2.67
CA GLY A 89 -1.38 -4.91 -2.37
C GLY A 89 -0.73 -3.66 -2.95
N GLY A 90 0.59 -3.64 -3.13
CA GLY A 90 1.28 -2.54 -3.80
C GLY A 90 0.96 -2.44 -5.29
N LEU A 91 0.70 -3.57 -5.97
CA LEU A 91 0.23 -3.57 -7.37
C LEU A 91 -1.22 -3.08 -7.46
N VAL A 92 -2.08 -3.49 -6.52
CA VAL A 92 -3.45 -3.00 -6.39
C VAL A 92 -3.45 -1.47 -6.17
N CYS A 93 -2.59 -0.95 -5.29
CA CYS A 93 -2.41 0.48 -5.07
C CYS A 93 -1.96 1.20 -6.35
N ARG A 94 -0.98 0.65 -7.07
CA ARG A 94 -0.53 1.23 -8.33
C ARG A 94 -1.64 1.30 -9.37
N TYR A 95 -2.43 0.24 -9.51
CA TYR A 95 -3.56 0.25 -10.44
C TYR A 95 -4.59 1.32 -10.06
N TYR A 96 -4.92 1.46 -8.79
CA TYR A 96 -5.79 2.52 -8.30
C TYR A 96 -5.24 3.92 -8.66
N VAL A 97 -3.95 4.15 -8.42
CA VAL A 97 -3.29 5.43 -8.74
C VAL A 97 -3.30 5.71 -10.25
N GLN A 98 -2.89 4.73 -11.05
CA GLN A 98 -2.62 4.91 -12.47
C GLN A 98 -3.87 4.80 -13.36
N ARG A 99 -4.95 4.15 -12.89
CA ARG A 99 -6.16 3.84 -13.70
C ARG A 99 -7.47 4.33 -13.12
N LEU A 100 -7.57 4.48 -11.80
CA LEU A 100 -8.84 4.78 -11.13
C LEU A 100 -8.87 6.19 -10.50
N GLY A 101 -8.00 7.09 -10.98
CA GLY A 101 -8.00 8.49 -10.56
C GLY A 101 -7.35 8.77 -9.21
N GLY A 102 -6.68 7.79 -8.59
CA GLY A 102 -6.03 7.97 -7.28
C GLY A 102 -4.93 9.02 -7.26
N LEU A 103 -4.33 9.33 -8.42
CA LEU A 103 -3.23 10.29 -8.55
C LEU A 103 -3.59 11.70 -7.99
N SER A 104 -4.82 12.13 -8.12
CA SER A 104 -5.26 13.45 -7.65
C SER A 104 -5.47 13.53 -6.13
N ARG A 105 -5.66 12.40 -5.46
CA ARG A 105 -5.99 12.33 -4.02
C ARG A 105 -4.84 11.85 -3.14
N ILE A 106 -3.89 11.09 -3.73
CA ILE A 106 -2.79 10.51 -2.96
C ILE A 106 -1.63 11.51 -2.88
N LYS A 107 -1.16 11.77 -1.65
CA LYS A 107 0.03 12.59 -1.41
C LYS A 107 1.28 11.72 -1.43
N LYS A 108 1.25 10.60 -0.70
CA LYS A 108 2.37 9.66 -0.59
C LYS A 108 1.90 8.25 -0.95
N LEU A 109 2.66 7.59 -1.79
CA LEU A 109 2.52 6.16 -2.08
C LEU A 109 3.70 5.42 -1.46
N VAL A 110 3.41 4.42 -0.63
CA VAL A 110 4.42 3.54 -0.04
C VAL A 110 4.14 2.11 -0.50
N THR A 111 5.14 1.43 -1.04
CA THR A 111 5.05 0.01 -1.34
C THR A 111 6.10 -0.76 -0.54
N VAL A 112 5.72 -1.93 -0.03
CA VAL A 112 6.59 -2.77 0.78
C VAL A 112 6.61 -4.17 0.17
N SER A 113 7.78 -4.65 -0.23
CA SER A 113 7.98 -5.97 -0.84
C SER A 113 6.99 -6.24 -1.99
N THR A 114 6.82 -5.27 -2.88
CA THR A 114 5.87 -5.35 -4.00
C THR A 114 6.57 -5.79 -5.27
N PRO A 115 6.05 -6.81 -6.01
CA PRO A 115 6.68 -7.29 -7.24
C PRO A 115 6.39 -6.35 -8.42
N HIS A 116 7.04 -5.18 -8.47
CA HIS A 116 6.83 -4.19 -9.54
C HIS A 116 7.22 -4.70 -10.93
N GLN A 117 8.13 -5.69 -10.99
CA GLN A 117 8.54 -6.37 -12.22
C GLN A 117 7.96 -7.79 -12.32
N GLY A 118 7.01 -8.13 -11.44
CA GLY A 118 6.48 -9.47 -11.29
C GLY A 118 7.33 -10.37 -10.39
N THR A 119 6.87 -11.60 -10.18
CA THR A 119 7.62 -12.62 -9.41
C THR A 119 7.55 -13.99 -10.11
N PHE A 120 8.67 -14.71 -10.18
CA PHE A 120 8.70 -16.04 -10.77
C PHE A 120 7.86 -17.06 -10.00
N LEU A 121 7.61 -16.86 -8.70
CA LEU A 121 6.70 -17.73 -7.95
C LEU A 121 5.28 -17.75 -8.50
N ALA A 122 4.84 -16.68 -9.16
CA ALA A 122 3.53 -16.60 -9.78
C ALA A 122 3.35 -17.57 -10.96
N LEU A 123 4.42 -18.07 -11.56
CA LEU A 123 4.38 -19.06 -12.64
C LEU A 123 3.83 -20.42 -12.18
N GLY A 124 3.92 -20.72 -10.89
CA GLY A 124 3.44 -21.99 -10.31
C GLY A 124 1.93 -22.03 -10.04
N SER A 125 1.12 -21.08 -10.55
CA SER A 125 -0.31 -21.00 -10.28
C SER A 125 -1.10 -20.63 -11.53
N ASP A 126 -2.30 -21.22 -11.67
CA ASP A 126 -3.25 -20.88 -12.73
C ASP A 126 -4.32 -19.86 -12.28
N ARG A 127 -4.26 -19.39 -11.03
CA ARG A 127 -5.21 -18.39 -10.53
C ARG A 127 -4.99 -17.05 -11.24
N PRO A 128 -6.04 -16.41 -11.76
CA PRO A 128 -5.89 -15.27 -12.66
C PRO A 128 -5.16 -14.09 -12.02
N GLY A 129 -5.45 -13.72 -10.77
CA GLY A 129 -4.75 -12.65 -10.07
C GLY A 129 -3.29 -12.99 -9.75
N ILE A 130 -2.94 -14.28 -9.55
CA ILE A 130 -1.54 -14.69 -9.40
C ILE A 130 -0.83 -14.61 -10.75
N ARG A 131 -1.46 -15.06 -11.82
CA ARG A 131 -0.92 -14.96 -13.19
C ARG A 131 -0.60 -13.52 -13.59
N GLN A 132 -1.39 -12.55 -13.16
CA GLN A 132 -1.10 -11.13 -13.38
C GLN A 132 0.21 -10.68 -12.71
N MET A 133 0.67 -11.36 -11.66
CA MET A 133 1.95 -11.07 -11.01
C MET A 133 3.15 -11.79 -11.66
N CYS A 134 2.95 -12.56 -12.72
CA CYS A 134 4.07 -13.15 -13.47
C CYS A 134 4.93 -12.05 -14.09
N PRO A 135 6.27 -12.24 -14.18
CA PRO A 135 7.13 -11.36 -14.94
C PRO A 135 6.63 -11.23 -16.38
N ASN A 136 6.63 -10.02 -16.92
CA ASN A 136 6.18 -9.70 -18.28
C ASN A 136 4.70 -10.03 -18.57
N SER A 137 3.86 -10.25 -17.56
CA SER A 137 2.40 -10.30 -17.77
C SER A 137 1.92 -8.97 -18.38
N ASP A 138 0.79 -9.00 -19.09
CA ASP A 138 0.23 -7.78 -19.69
C ASP A 138 -0.15 -6.76 -18.62
N PHE A 139 -0.58 -7.21 -17.43
CA PHE A 139 -0.85 -6.36 -16.28
C PHE A 139 0.42 -5.61 -15.81
N ILE A 140 1.53 -6.32 -15.59
CA ILE A 140 2.81 -5.71 -15.17
C ILE A 140 3.34 -4.78 -16.26
N LYS A 141 3.29 -5.18 -17.54
CA LYS A 141 3.71 -4.32 -18.66
C LYS A 141 2.90 -3.03 -18.72
N ALA A 142 1.57 -3.12 -18.63
CA ALA A 142 0.67 -1.97 -18.67
C ALA A 142 0.93 -0.99 -17.50
N LEU A 143 1.16 -1.49 -16.29
CA LEU A 143 1.51 -0.65 -15.15
C LEU A 143 2.90 -0.01 -15.30
N ASN A 144 3.85 -0.68 -15.93
CA ASN A 144 5.21 -0.17 -16.07
C ASN A 144 5.36 0.78 -17.25
N GLN A 145 4.51 0.67 -18.27
CA GLN A 145 4.53 1.53 -19.46
C GLN A 145 4.32 3.00 -19.10
N ASP A 146 3.43 3.30 -18.17
CA ASP A 146 3.12 4.67 -17.75
C ASP A 146 3.48 4.95 -16.27
N ALA A 147 4.43 4.19 -15.73
CA ALA A 147 4.90 4.36 -14.35
C ALA A 147 5.45 5.78 -14.07
N ASP A 148 5.79 6.55 -15.09
CA ASP A 148 6.28 7.91 -14.94
C ASP A 148 5.27 8.87 -14.32
N CYS A 149 3.96 8.60 -14.41
CA CYS A 149 2.95 9.39 -13.71
C CYS A 149 3.13 9.34 -12.19
N LEU A 150 3.70 8.27 -11.65
CA LEU A 150 3.98 8.11 -10.21
C LEU A 150 5.03 9.10 -9.70
N LYS A 151 5.84 9.71 -10.57
CA LYS A 151 6.79 10.78 -10.21
C LYS A 151 6.09 12.06 -9.71
N GLN A 152 4.79 12.19 -9.93
CA GLN A 152 3.97 13.29 -9.41
C GLN A 152 3.65 13.11 -7.90
N LEU A 153 3.91 11.93 -7.34
CA LEU A 153 3.71 11.60 -5.94
C LEU A 153 5.04 11.51 -5.20
N GLN A 154 5.01 11.64 -3.88
CA GLN A 154 6.09 11.16 -3.05
C GLN A 154 5.98 9.63 -2.97
N PHE A 155 6.74 8.94 -3.81
CA PHE A 155 6.67 7.48 -3.92
C PHE A 155 7.89 6.81 -3.30
N PHE A 156 7.64 5.89 -2.34
CA PHE A 156 8.66 5.11 -1.64
C PHE A 156 8.43 3.62 -1.86
N SER A 157 9.49 2.87 -2.17
CA SER A 157 9.46 1.41 -2.29
C SER A 157 10.49 0.77 -1.36
N PHE A 158 10.02 0.01 -0.37
CA PHE A 158 10.88 -0.73 0.57
C PHE A 158 10.97 -2.19 0.16
N TRP A 159 12.18 -2.75 0.18
CA TRP A 159 12.41 -4.15 -0.18
C TRP A 159 13.54 -4.77 0.64
N THR A 160 13.60 -6.10 0.66
CA THR A 160 14.68 -6.85 1.30
C THR A 160 15.28 -7.87 0.33
N PRO A 161 16.63 -8.06 0.33
CA PRO A 161 17.27 -9.09 -0.48
C PRO A 161 16.94 -10.53 -0.01
N PHE A 162 16.38 -10.67 1.19
CA PHE A 162 15.98 -11.96 1.77
C PHE A 162 14.51 -12.30 1.52
N ASP A 163 13.88 -11.66 0.55
CA ASP A 163 12.50 -11.94 0.16
C ASP A 163 12.43 -13.23 -0.67
N LEU A 164 11.77 -14.26 -0.13
CA LEU A 164 11.58 -15.54 -0.80
C LEU A 164 10.21 -15.63 -1.52
N LEU A 165 9.36 -14.61 -1.40
CA LEU A 165 8.06 -14.55 -2.08
C LEU A 165 8.10 -13.64 -3.31
N ILE A 166 9.01 -12.69 -3.36
CA ILE A 166 9.28 -11.88 -4.54
C ILE A 166 10.59 -12.37 -5.15
N LEU A 167 10.50 -13.10 -6.25
CA LEU A 167 11.65 -13.69 -6.92
C LEU A 167 11.78 -13.15 -8.37
N PRO A 168 12.93 -12.54 -8.68
CA PRO A 168 14.02 -12.19 -7.77
C PRO A 168 13.64 -11.01 -6.84
N PRO A 169 14.26 -10.88 -5.65
CA PRO A 169 13.90 -9.82 -4.68
C PRO A 169 13.97 -8.40 -5.23
N TRP A 170 14.90 -8.13 -6.16
CA TRP A 170 15.01 -6.83 -6.82
C TRP A 170 13.88 -6.53 -7.82
N SER A 171 12.92 -7.45 -8.04
CA SER A 171 11.66 -7.15 -8.73
C SER A 171 10.82 -6.08 -8.01
N SER A 172 11.14 -5.80 -6.75
CA SER A 172 10.55 -4.70 -5.97
C SER A 172 11.13 -3.33 -6.32
N LEU A 173 12.16 -3.25 -7.17
CA LEU A 173 12.74 -1.98 -7.61
C LEU A 173 11.82 -1.32 -8.63
N ILE A 174 11.67 0.01 -8.51
CA ILE A 174 10.93 0.84 -9.45
C ILE A 174 11.64 2.17 -9.68
N ARG A 175 11.74 2.62 -10.94
CA ARG A 175 12.47 3.85 -11.30
C ARG A 175 11.73 5.14 -10.95
N SER A 176 10.41 5.07 -10.80
CA SER A 176 9.54 6.23 -10.58
C SER A 176 9.43 6.65 -9.11
N GLY A 177 10.15 5.99 -8.19
CA GLY A 177 10.10 6.27 -6.76
C GLY A 177 11.46 6.17 -6.08
N GLN A 178 11.52 6.61 -4.83
CA GLN A 178 12.65 6.40 -3.96
C GLN A 178 12.66 4.96 -3.47
N THR A 179 13.72 4.20 -3.75
CA THR A 179 13.81 2.79 -3.36
C THR A 179 14.81 2.64 -2.21
N GLN A 180 14.37 1.98 -1.13
CA GLN A 180 15.21 1.71 0.02
C GLN A 180 15.29 0.20 0.30
N ARG A 181 16.52 -0.31 0.36
CA ARG A 181 16.82 -1.67 0.78
C ARG A 181 16.89 -1.74 2.31
N LEU A 182 16.19 -2.71 2.89
CA LEU A 182 16.24 -3.04 4.32
C LEU A 182 16.76 -4.47 4.49
N LEU A 183 17.68 -4.70 5.45
CA LEU A 183 18.24 -6.03 5.70
C LEU A 183 17.36 -6.79 6.69
N ILE A 184 16.13 -7.07 6.29
CA ILE A 184 15.11 -7.74 7.11
C ILE A 184 14.96 -9.19 6.60
N PRO A 185 14.99 -10.20 7.48
CA PRO A 185 15.23 -11.59 7.08
C PRO A 185 14.06 -12.29 6.38
N SER A 186 12.90 -11.65 6.18
CA SER A 186 11.78 -12.26 5.44
C SER A 186 10.73 -11.26 4.98
N HIS A 187 9.95 -11.65 3.96
CA HIS A 187 8.85 -10.91 3.38
C HIS A 187 7.87 -10.34 4.43
N ASN A 188 7.30 -11.20 5.29
CA ASN A 188 6.29 -10.78 6.26
C ASN A 188 6.84 -9.90 7.39
N ARG A 189 8.17 -9.97 7.67
CA ARG A 189 8.80 -9.10 8.68
C ARG A 189 8.94 -7.67 8.20
N MET A 190 8.86 -7.43 6.89
CA MET A 190 8.95 -6.09 6.30
C MET A 190 7.85 -5.12 6.77
N ILE A 191 6.77 -5.61 7.37
CA ILE A 191 5.68 -4.79 7.96
C ILE A 191 5.54 -4.97 9.48
N LYS A 192 6.52 -5.61 10.13
CA LYS A 192 6.50 -5.92 11.58
C LYS A 192 7.81 -5.55 12.29
N ASP A 193 8.93 -5.58 11.57
CA ASP A 193 10.25 -5.30 12.13
C ASP A 193 10.40 -3.81 12.47
N ARG A 194 11.03 -3.50 13.61
CA ARG A 194 11.19 -2.10 14.08
C ARG A 194 11.88 -1.20 13.06
N GLN A 195 12.89 -1.72 12.35
CA GLN A 195 13.60 -0.95 11.34
C GLN A 195 12.65 -0.60 10.17
N ALA A 196 11.84 -1.56 9.70
CA ALA A 196 10.86 -1.32 8.66
C ALA A 196 9.76 -0.36 9.12
N LEU A 197 9.22 -0.55 10.32
CA LEU A 197 8.19 0.31 10.89
C LEU A 197 8.66 1.77 10.97
N SER A 198 9.90 1.99 11.44
CA SER A 198 10.51 3.33 11.50
C SER A 198 10.69 3.95 10.11
N ALA A 199 11.22 3.18 9.14
CA ALA A 199 11.41 3.67 7.78
C ALA A 199 10.07 4.01 7.08
N ILE A 200 9.05 3.16 7.26
CA ILE A 200 7.69 3.38 6.74
C ILE A 200 7.07 4.64 7.38
N ALA A 201 7.17 4.80 8.68
CA ALA A 201 6.64 5.97 9.37
C ALA A 201 7.33 7.27 8.90
N GLN A 202 8.65 7.27 8.73
CA GLN A 202 9.39 8.40 8.19
C GLN A 202 8.94 8.76 6.75
N ALA A 203 8.68 7.76 5.91
CA ALA A 203 8.17 7.99 4.56
C ALA A 203 6.75 8.56 4.57
N LEU A 204 5.94 8.24 5.58
CA LEU A 204 4.55 8.69 5.72
C LEU A 204 4.41 10.03 6.48
N ALA A 205 5.40 10.41 7.28
CA ALA A 205 5.45 11.71 7.96
C ALA A 205 5.59 12.87 6.98
#